data_24541e8fd6d3d21295b2bc3bec51ef58
#
_entry.id   24541e8fd6d3d21295b2bc3bec51ef58
#
_cell.length_a   1.000
_cell.length_b   1.000
_cell.length_c   1.000
_cell.angle_alpha   90.00
_cell.angle_beta   90.00
_cell.angle_gamma   90.00
#
_symmetry.space_group_name_H-M   'P 1'
#
loop_
_entity.id
_entity.type
_entity.pdbx_description
1 polymer ?
#
loop_
_entity_poly.entity_id
_entity_poly.type
_entity_poly.pdbx_seq_one_letter_code
_entity_poly.pdbx_strand_id
1 'polypeptide(L)'
;MISSPSGSSKEKNTLFPIFLKLAGRRCLIVGAGKAAEEKVPALLASAATVSVVAPAATPKIQGWARDGKLFWSKKRFESQDLDGIFLAVVATSSKAVNRAAFQEAEQRGILCNVVRDRSYCDFYYPAVVRRGPLQIAISTAGHSGALAQRLREELEYQFGPEWEDLLRWLGAVRSSLL
;
A
#
# COMPACT_ATOMS: atom_id res chain seq x y z
N MET A 1 -25.68 -20.64 -35.86
CA MET A 1 -25.94 -20.98 -34.46
C MET A 1 -24.71 -20.58 -33.69
N ILE A 2 -24.77 -19.45 -33.01
CA ILE A 2 -23.66 -18.94 -32.16
C ILE A 2 -23.98 -19.44 -30.76
N SER A 3 -23.18 -20.40 -30.30
CA SER A 3 -23.28 -20.94 -28.94
C SER A 3 -23.05 -19.83 -27.92
N SER A 4 -24.01 -19.54 -27.07
CA SER A 4 -23.86 -18.69 -25.92
C SER A 4 -22.84 -19.31 -24.94
N PRO A 5 -21.89 -18.55 -24.39
CA PRO A 5 -21.00 -19.09 -23.37
C PRO A 5 -21.81 -19.31 -22.10
N SER A 6 -21.89 -20.57 -21.70
CA SER A 6 -22.52 -21.04 -20.48
C SER A 6 -21.78 -20.50 -19.24
N GLY A 7 -22.56 -19.97 -18.30
CA GLY A 7 -22.23 -19.98 -16.88
C GLY A 7 -21.08 -19.08 -16.45
N SER A 8 -21.29 -17.77 -16.43
CA SER A 8 -20.54 -16.87 -15.56
C SER A 8 -20.86 -17.21 -14.09
N SER A 9 -20.03 -18.01 -13.45
CA SER A 9 -19.94 -17.98 -12.00
C SER A 9 -19.58 -16.53 -11.64
N LYS A 10 -20.51 -15.79 -11.01
CA LYS A 10 -20.23 -14.44 -10.49
C LYS A 10 -19.05 -14.57 -9.54
N GLU A 11 -17.86 -14.19 -10.02
CA GLU A 11 -16.69 -14.06 -9.14
C GLU A 11 -17.11 -13.13 -8.00
N LYS A 12 -17.23 -13.68 -6.80
CA LYS A 12 -17.57 -12.91 -5.61
C LYS A 12 -16.40 -11.97 -5.38
N ASN A 13 -16.65 -10.67 -5.32
CA ASN A 13 -15.66 -9.73 -4.81
C ASN A 13 -15.39 -10.07 -3.35
N THR A 14 -14.22 -10.63 -3.08
CA THR A 14 -13.78 -11.07 -1.74
C THR A 14 -13.01 -9.98 -0.98
N LEU A 15 -12.80 -8.80 -1.59
CA LEU A 15 -12.08 -7.70 -0.95
C LEU A 15 -13.01 -6.94 0.01
N PHE A 16 -12.53 -6.76 1.24
CA PHE A 16 -13.17 -5.93 2.25
C PHE A 16 -12.51 -4.54 2.27
N PRO A 17 -13.26 -3.44 1.99
CA PRO A 17 -12.70 -2.10 1.98
C PRO A 17 -12.49 -1.58 3.39
N ILE A 18 -11.24 -1.23 3.71
CA ILE A 18 -10.85 -0.65 5.01
C ILE A 18 -9.81 0.45 4.82
N PHE A 19 -9.73 1.36 5.78
CA PHE A 19 -8.63 2.30 5.94
C PHE A 19 -7.82 1.91 7.19
N LEU A 20 -6.53 1.62 6.99
CA LEU A 20 -5.63 1.21 8.07
C LEU A 20 -4.98 2.43 8.73
N LYS A 21 -5.00 2.48 10.06
CA LYS A 21 -4.19 3.43 10.84
C LYS A 21 -2.77 2.87 10.99
N LEU A 22 -1.81 3.51 10.33
CA LEU A 22 -0.41 3.10 10.36
C LEU A 22 0.47 3.99 11.25
N ALA A 23 -0.09 5.05 11.84
CA ALA A 23 0.66 5.94 12.73
C ALA A 23 1.34 5.16 13.86
N GLY A 24 2.68 5.24 13.92
CA GLY A 24 3.52 4.51 14.87
C GLY A 24 3.63 3.00 14.62
N ARG A 25 2.95 2.43 13.62
CA ARG A 25 3.06 1.02 13.26
C ARG A 25 4.33 0.76 12.45
N ARG A 26 5.02 -0.33 12.77
CA ARG A 26 6.22 -0.74 12.03
C ARG A 26 5.84 -1.40 10.72
N CYS A 27 6.34 -0.85 9.62
CA CYS A 27 6.14 -1.38 8.27
C CYS A 27 7.48 -1.74 7.65
N LEU A 28 7.58 -2.93 7.08
CA LEU A 28 8.79 -3.43 6.41
C LEU A 28 8.59 -3.43 4.90
N ILE A 29 9.61 -2.96 4.18
CA ILE A 29 9.72 -3.16 2.73
C ILE A 29 10.91 -4.08 2.45
N VAL A 30 10.64 -5.23 1.84
CA VAL A 30 11.67 -6.17 1.40
C VAL A 30 12.00 -5.89 -0.06
N GLY A 31 13.24 -5.43 -0.31
CA GLY A 31 13.68 -4.91 -1.60
C GLY A 31 13.70 -3.38 -1.63
N ALA A 32 14.60 -2.81 -2.41
CA ALA A 32 14.83 -1.36 -2.48
C ALA A 32 15.03 -0.85 -3.92
N GLY A 33 14.37 -1.50 -4.87
CA GLY A 33 14.30 -1.10 -6.28
C GLY A 33 13.18 -0.08 -6.54
N LYS A 34 12.90 0.22 -7.82
CA LYS A 34 11.84 1.15 -8.26
C LYS A 34 10.47 0.80 -7.68
N ALA A 35 10.09 -0.48 -7.68
CA ALA A 35 8.80 -0.91 -7.14
C ALA A 35 8.66 -0.63 -5.63
N ALA A 36 9.73 -0.79 -4.85
CA ALA A 36 9.77 -0.39 -3.44
C ALA A 36 9.67 1.12 -3.27
N GLU A 37 10.45 1.87 -4.08
CA GLU A 37 10.46 3.34 -4.08
C GLU A 37 9.06 3.96 -4.27
N GLU A 38 8.21 3.33 -5.10
CA GLU A 38 6.82 3.77 -5.32
C GLU A 38 5.91 3.58 -4.09
N LYS A 39 6.26 2.67 -3.17
CA LYS A 39 5.43 2.35 -1.99
C LYS A 39 5.79 3.17 -0.75
N VAL A 40 7.04 3.60 -0.64
CA VAL A 40 7.53 4.38 0.51
C VAL A 40 6.69 5.63 0.81
N PRO A 41 6.37 6.52 -0.18
CA PRO A 41 5.67 7.77 0.12
C PRO A 41 4.31 7.57 0.79
N ALA A 42 3.55 6.55 0.39
CA ALA A 42 2.24 6.28 0.96
C ALA A 42 2.33 5.84 2.43
N LEU A 43 3.34 5.03 2.77
CA LEU A 43 3.58 4.59 4.15
C LEU A 43 4.04 5.75 5.03
N LEU A 44 4.97 6.58 4.53
CA LEU A 44 5.45 7.77 5.25
C LEU A 44 4.31 8.78 5.47
N ALA A 45 3.48 9.03 4.45
CA ALA A 45 2.31 9.91 4.56
C ALA A 45 1.24 9.39 5.55
N SER A 46 1.28 8.11 5.90
CA SER A 46 0.41 7.50 6.91
C SER A 46 1.06 7.44 8.29
N ALA A 47 2.17 8.17 8.50
CA ALA A 47 2.96 8.21 9.73
C ALA A 47 3.43 6.82 10.22
N ALA A 48 3.66 5.88 9.31
CA ALA A 48 4.24 4.58 9.61
C ALA A 48 5.74 4.72 9.94
N THR A 49 6.23 3.87 10.82
CA THR A 49 7.68 3.67 11.00
C THR A 49 8.17 2.72 9.93
N VAL A 50 8.82 3.25 8.90
CA VAL A 50 9.21 2.48 7.71
C VAL A 50 10.64 1.97 7.82
N SER A 51 10.81 0.66 7.66
CA SER A 51 12.12 0.01 7.44
C SER A 51 12.20 -0.63 6.07
N VAL A 52 13.38 -0.64 5.49
CA VAL A 52 13.68 -1.26 4.19
C VAL A 52 14.84 -2.23 4.38
N VAL A 53 14.73 -3.44 3.85
CA VAL A 53 15.82 -4.41 3.84
C VAL A 53 16.17 -4.78 2.41
N ALA A 54 17.40 -4.50 2.02
CA ALA A 54 17.96 -4.86 0.70
C ALA A 54 19.47 -4.67 0.68
N PRO A 55 20.23 -5.51 -0.07
CA PRO A 55 21.69 -5.32 -0.24
C PRO A 55 22.08 -4.02 -0.94
N ALA A 56 21.22 -3.52 -1.82
CA ALA A 56 21.41 -2.27 -2.55
C ALA A 56 20.06 -1.53 -2.65
N ALA A 57 20.11 -0.20 -2.71
CA ALA A 57 18.93 0.65 -2.80
C ALA A 57 19.08 1.72 -3.87
N THR A 58 17.94 2.19 -4.41
CA THR A 58 17.92 3.34 -5.31
C THR A 58 18.45 4.60 -4.61
N PRO A 59 18.99 5.58 -5.36
CA PRO A 59 19.45 6.84 -4.76
C PRO A 59 18.38 7.55 -3.94
N LYS A 60 17.10 7.41 -4.31
CA LYS A 60 15.98 8.03 -3.60
C LYS A 60 15.72 7.39 -2.25
N ILE A 61 15.74 6.05 -2.17
CA ILE A 61 15.63 5.33 -0.88
C ILE A 61 16.83 5.65 0.02
N GLN A 62 18.04 5.70 -0.54
CA GLN A 62 19.23 6.13 0.20
C GLN A 62 19.10 7.57 0.73
N GLY A 63 18.52 8.47 -0.08
CA GLY A 63 18.21 9.84 0.33
C GLY A 63 17.26 9.87 1.52
N TRP A 64 16.14 9.17 1.44
CA TRP A 64 15.19 9.10 2.55
C TRP A 64 15.79 8.51 3.84
N ALA A 65 16.69 7.53 3.71
CA ALA A 65 17.39 6.96 4.85
C ALA A 65 18.36 7.97 5.49
N ARG A 66 19.12 8.72 4.68
CA ARG A 66 20.00 9.81 5.17
C ARG A 66 19.22 10.92 5.86
N ASP A 67 18.03 11.25 5.33
CA ASP A 67 17.13 12.25 5.89
C ASP A 67 16.40 11.77 7.16
N GLY A 68 16.65 10.54 7.63
CA GLY A 68 15.97 9.94 8.78
C GLY A 68 14.49 9.62 8.57
N LYS A 69 14.00 9.63 7.33
CA LYS A 69 12.58 9.36 7.01
C LYS A 69 12.24 7.88 7.08
N LEU A 70 13.22 7.01 6.87
CA LEU A 70 13.10 5.57 6.99
C LEU A 70 14.43 4.97 7.45
N PHE A 71 14.37 3.71 7.89
CA PHE A 71 15.57 2.94 8.22
C PHE A 71 15.89 1.97 7.08
N TRP A 72 17.13 1.97 6.57
CA TRP A 72 17.59 1.01 5.56
C TRP A 72 18.67 0.10 6.09
N SER A 73 18.34 -1.22 6.14
CA SER A 73 19.29 -2.30 6.46
C SER A 73 19.93 -2.81 5.18
N LYS A 74 21.24 -2.57 5.02
CA LYS A 74 22.02 -3.01 3.84
C LYS A 74 22.41 -4.48 3.97
N LYS A 75 21.43 -5.39 3.92
CA LYS A 75 21.61 -6.83 4.01
C LYS A 75 20.57 -7.57 3.17
N ARG A 76 20.72 -8.89 3.02
CA ARG A 76 19.64 -9.75 2.50
C ARG A 76 18.54 -9.88 3.53
N PHE A 77 17.31 -10.10 3.05
CA PHE A 77 16.16 -10.37 3.91
C PHE A 77 16.37 -11.68 4.70
N GLU A 78 16.02 -11.65 5.96
CA GLU A 78 15.99 -12.78 6.90
C GLU A 78 14.67 -12.77 7.66
N SER A 79 14.23 -13.95 8.12
CA SER A 79 12.94 -14.12 8.83
C SER A 79 12.77 -13.18 10.04
N GLN A 80 13.85 -12.94 10.79
CA GLN A 80 13.86 -12.02 11.95
C GLN A 80 13.58 -10.56 11.58
N ASP A 81 13.71 -10.16 10.32
CA ASP A 81 13.35 -8.81 9.88
C ASP A 81 11.85 -8.52 10.02
N LEU A 82 11.03 -9.55 10.13
CA LEU A 82 9.59 -9.47 10.36
C LEU A 82 9.22 -9.33 11.85
N ASP A 83 10.17 -9.36 12.77
CA ASP A 83 9.88 -9.28 14.21
C ASP A 83 9.24 -7.93 14.59
N GLY A 84 8.00 -8.00 15.10
CA GLY A 84 7.22 -6.83 15.50
C GLY A 84 6.75 -5.96 14.33
N ILE A 85 6.77 -6.46 13.10
CA ILE A 85 6.22 -5.79 11.92
C ILE A 85 4.70 -5.97 11.89
N PHE A 86 3.98 -4.90 11.56
CA PHE A 86 2.54 -4.91 11.39
C PHE A 86 2.12 -5.15 9.93
N LEU A 87 2.88 -4.60 8.99
CA LEU A 87 2.60 -4.70 7.56
C LEU A 87 3.90 -4.84 6.77
N ALA A 88 3.95 -5.78 5.85
CA ALA A 88 5.09 -6.02 4.98
C ALA A 88 4.74 -5.78 3.50
N VAL A 89 5.66 -5.17 2.77
CA VAL A 89 5.61 -5.02 1.30
C VAL A 89 6.82 -5.68 0.70
N VAL A 90 6.61 -6.68 -0.13
CA VAL A 90 7.71 -7.43 -0.75
C VAL A 90 7.83 -7.02 -2.21
N ALA A 91 8.94 -6.40 -2.57
CA ALA A 91 9.18 -5.77 -3.86
C ALA A 91 10.57 -6.13 -4.42
N THR A 92 10.93 -7.43 -4.40
CA THR A 92 12.20 -7.91 -4.96
C THR A 92 12.01 -8.51 -6.35
N SER A 93 13.09 -8.69 -7.09
CA SER A 93 13.11 -9.42 -8.37
C SER A 93 13.17 -10.95 -8.18
N SER A 94 13.47 -11.44 -6.98
CA SER A 94 13.60 -12.85 -6.67
C SER A 94 12.26 -13.46 -6.25
N LYS A 95 11.67 -14.29 -7.10
CA LYS A 95 10.43 -15.01 -6.76
C LYS A 95 10.59 -15.90 -5.51
N ALA A 96 11.78 -16.49 -5.31
CA ALA A 96 12.05 -17.32 -4.14
C ALA A 96 12.01 -16.50 -2.84
N VAL A 97 12.67 -15.33 -2.82
CA VAL A 97 12.63 -14.41 -1.66
C VAL A 97 11.21 -13.89 -1.43
N ASN A 98 10.50 -13.53 -2.50
CA ASN A 98 9.13 -13.03 -2.39
C ASN A 98 8.19 -14.06 -1.75
N ARG A 99 8.27 -15.31 -2.21
CA ARG A 99 7.47 -16.41 -1.65
C ARG A 99 7.85 -16.70 -0.19
N ALA A 100 9.13 -16.80 0.12
CA ALA A 100 9.60 -17.06 1.48
C ALA A 100 9.17 -15.95 2.46
N ALA A 101 9.31 -14.68 2.05
CA ALA A 101 8.90 -13.55 2.86
C ALA A 101 7.37 -13.51 3.10
N PHE A 102 6.56 -13.86 2.09
CA PHE A 102 5.11 -13.97 2.24
C PHE A 102 4.72 -15.09 3.20
N GLN A 103 5.26 -16.29 3.02
CA GLN A 103 4.96 -17.45 3.87
C GLN A 103 5.33 -17.19 5.33
N GLU A 104 6.46 -16.53 5.57
CA GLU A 104 6.88 -16.15 6.90
C GLU A 104 5.97 -15.07 7.52
N ALA A 105 5.53 -14.08 6.72
CA ALA A 105 4.58 -13.07 7.16
C ALA A 105 3.21 -13.69 7.49
N GLU A 106 2.71 -14.60 6.66
CA GLU A 106 1.46 -15.33 6.86
C GLU A 106 1.47 -16.11 8.18
N GLN A 107 2.54 -16.86 8.46
CA GLN A 107 2.70 -17.62 9.71
C GLN A 107 2.67 -16.73 10.96
N ARG A 108 3.09 -15.48 10.84
CA ARG A 108 3.12 -14.50 11.92
C ARG A 108 1.88 -13.61 11.99
N GLY A 109 0.90 -13.79 11.09
CA GLY A 109 -0.29 -12.95 11.00
C GLY A 109 0.02 -11.51 10.58
N ILE A 110 1.10 -11.29 9.84
CA ILE A 110 1.51 -9.98 9.33
C ILE A 110 0.86 -9.75 7.98
N LEU A 111 0.15 -8.62 7.81
CA LEU A 111 -0.43 -8.24 6.51
C LEU A 111 0.68 -8.07 5.48
N CYS A 112 0.63 -8.83 4.40
CA CYS A 112 1.66 -8.84 3.38
C CYS A 112 1.13 -8.55 1.97
N ASN A 113 1.91 -7.79 1.20
CA ASN A 113 1.67 -7.56 -0.22
C ASN A 113 2.94 -7.81 -1.01
N VAL A 114 2.90 -8.80 -1.90
CA VAL A 114 3.97 -9.06 -2.87
C VAL A 114 3.66 -8.30 -4.15
N VAL A 115 4.48 -7.33 -4.48
CA VAL A 115 4.28 -6.47 -5.65
C VAL A 115 4.29 -7.28 -6.93
N ARG A 116 3.22 -7.14 -7.74
CA ARG A 116 2.99 -7.85 -9.02
C ARG A 116 2.70 -9.35 -8.90
N ASP A 117 2.40 -9.85 -7.71
CA ASP A 117 1.98 -11.24 -7.53
C ASP A 117 0.75 -11.32 -6.61
N ARG A 118 -0.43 -11.44 -7.22
CA ARG A 118 -1.71 -11.43 -6.51
C ARG A 118 -1.91 -12.64 -5.60
N SER A 119 -1.27 -13.77 -5.93
CA SER A 119 -1.39 -15.01 -5.15
C SER A 119 -0.74 -14.88 -3.77
N TYR A 120 0.09 -13.86 -3.58
CA TYR A 120 0.81 -13.57 -2.33
C TYR A 120 0.48 -12.17 -1.82
N CYS A 121 -0.82 -11.85 -1.71
CA CYS A 121 -1.29 -10.55 -1.24
C CYS A 121 -2.51 -10.68 -0.33
N ASP A 122 -2.42 -10.22 0.91
CA ASP A 122 -3.53 -10.07 1.84
C ASP A 122 -4.34 -8.80 1.56
N PHE A 123 -3.72 -7.82 0.92
CA PHE A 123 -4.35 -6.55 0.56
C PHE A 123 -3.84 -6.01 -0.77
N TYR A 124 -4.66 -5.14 -1.39
CA TYR A 124 -4.29 -4.47 -2.64
C TYR A 124 -4.16 -2.97 -2.42
N TYR A 125 -3.25 -2.35 -3.16
CA TYR A 125 -3.15 -0.89 -3.23
C TYR A 125 -4.23 -0.35 -4.17
N PRO A 126 -5.17 0.47 -3.67
CA PRO A 126 -6.16 1.13 -4.50
C PRO A 126 -5.53 2.33 -5.25
N ALA A 127 -6.23 2.85 -6.26
CA ALA A 127 -6.02 4.22 -6.69
C ALA A 127 -6.65 5.16 -5.65
N VAL A 128 -5.96 6.26 -5.28
CA VAL A 128 -6.38 7.10 -4.15
C VAL A 128 -6.40 8.57 -4.54
N VAL A 129 -7.52 9.25 -4.28
CA VAL A 129 -7.62 10.72 -4.23
C VAL A 129 -7.37 11.16 -2.80
N ARG A 130 -6.53 12.18 -2.61
CA ARG A 130 -6.26 12.77 -1.29
C ARG A 130 -6.43 14.29 -1.34
N ARG A 131 -7.19 14.81 -0.38
CA ARG A 131 -7.36 16.26 -0.12
C ARG A 131 -7.36 16.47 1.39
N GLY A 132 -6.15 16.63 1.95
CA GLY A 132 -5.99 16.66 3.40
C GLY A 132 -6.61 15.44 4.09
N PRO A 133 -7.63 15.62 4.96
CA PRO A 133 -8.31 14.52 5.64
C PRO A 133 -9.15 13.63 4.70
N LEU A 134 -9.61 14.15 3.56
CA LEU A 134 -10.41 13.38 2.60
C LEU A 134 -9.54 12.35 1.91
N GLN A 135 -10.01 11.11 1.92
CA GLN A 135 -9.43 10.02 1.14
C GLN A 135 -10.54 9.25 0.43
N ILE A 136 -10.40 9.08 -0.88
CA ILE A 136 -11.28 8.24 -1.70
C ILE A 136 -10.42 7.13 -2.27
N ALA A 137 -10.73 5.87 -1.93
CA ALA A 137 -10.01 4.71 -2.40
C ALA A 137 -10.84 3.97 -3.47
N ILE A 138 -10.25 3.69 -4.61
CA ILE A 138 -10.89 3.08 -5.76
C ILE A 138 -10.23 1.74 -6.05
N SER A 139 -11.01 0.67 -5.98
CA SER A 139 -10.57 -0.68 -6.30
C SER A 139 -11.44 -1.28 -7.39
N THR A 140 -10.80 -1.91 -8.36
CA THR A 140 -11.46 -2.76 -9.37
C THR A 140 -11.23 -4.24 -9.07
N ALA A 141 -10.93 -4.59 -7.83
CA ALA A 141 -10.52 -5.94 -7.41
C ALA A 141 -9.40 -6.53 -8.30
N GLY A 142 -8.57 -5.64 -8.86
CA GLY A 142 -7.48 -6.00 -9.75
C GLY A 142 -7.89 -6.31 -11.20
N HIS A 143 -9.17 -6.15 -11.58
CA HIS A 143 -9.61 -6.38 -12.96
C HIS A 143 -9.07 -5.33 -13.93
N SER A 144 -8.97 -4.06 -13.52
CA SER A 144 -8.43 -2.99 -14.38
C SER A 144 -7.78 -1.86 -13.57
N GLY A 145 -6.45 -1.89 -13.50
CA GLY A 145 -5.69 -0.77 -12.93
C GLY A 145 -5.86 0.52 -13.73
N ALA A 146 -5.98 0.43 -15.07
CA ALA A 146 -6.20 1.60 -15.93
C ALA A 146 -7.55 2.27 -15.64
N LEU A 147 -8.62 1.50 -15.45
CA LEU A 147 -9.92 2.05 -15.07
C LEU A 147 -9.87 2.71 -13.70
N ALA A 148 -9.22 2.08 -12.71
CA ALA A 148 -9.07 2.67 -11.38
C ALA A 148 -8.31 4.00 -11.44
N GLN A 149 -7.27 4.12 -12.25
CA GLN A 149 -6.54 5.36 -12.45
C GLN A 149 -7.38 6.44 -13.15
N ARG A 150 -8.13 6.09 -14.18
CA ARG A 150 -9.03 7.02 -14.86
C ARG A 150 -10.10 7.57 -13.91
N LEU A 151 -10.75 6.69 -13.14
CA LEU A 151 -11.72 7.10 -12.14
C LEU A 151 -11.09 8.02 -11.06
N ARG A 152 -9.85 7.75 -10.68
CA ARG A 152 -9.11 8.64 -9.76
C ARG A 152 -8.96 10.05 -10.37
N GLU A 153 -8.57 10.15 -11.64
CA GLU A 153 -8.41 11.44 -12.32
C GLU A 153 -9.74 12.21 -12.42
N GLU A 154 -10.83 11.53 -12.74
CA GLU A 154 -12.17 12.12 -12.78
C GLU A 154 -12.59 12.63 -11.39
N LEU A 155 -12.35 11.86 -10.34
CA LEU A 155 -12.66 12.25 -8.97
C LEU A 155 -11.72 13.35 -8.44
N GLU A 156 -10.46 13.38 -8.86
CA GLU A 156 -9.56 14.49 -8.52
C GLU A 156 -10.03 15.84 -9.07
N TYR A 157 -10.71 15.84 -10.22
CA TYR A 157 -11.33 17.03 -10.77
C TYR A 157 -12.59 17.45 -9.99
N GLN A 158 -13.41 16.46 -9.57
CA GLN A 158 -14.64 16.76 -8.80
C GLN A 158 -14.34 17.20 -7.36
N PHE A 159 -13.28 16.65 -6.75
CA PHE A 159 -12.86 16.95 -5.38
C PHE A 159 -11.58 17.78 -5.43
N GLY A 160 -11.72 19.10 -5.60
CA GLY A 160 -10.63 20.06 -5.66
C GLY A 160 -9.94 20.31 -4.31
N PRO A 161 -8.92 21.20 -4.27
CA PRO A 161 -8.18 21.52 -3.05
C PRO A 161 -9.05 22.08 -1.92
N GLU A 162 -10.14 22.77 -2.25
CA GLU A 162 -11.10 23.39 -1.31
C GLU A 162 -11.71 22.40 -0.32
N TRP A 163 -11.75 21.11 -0.66
CA TRP A 163 -12.25 20.05 0.23
C TRP A 163 -11.36 19.83 1.46
N GLU A 164 -10.08 20.13 1.36
CA GLU A 164 -9.19 20.07 2.52
C GLU A 164 -9.58 21.10 3.57
N ASP A 165 -9.80 22.34 3.16
CA ASP A 165 -10.16 23.44 4.06
C ASP A 165 -11.56 23.25 4.65
N LEU A 166 -12.52 22.81 3.82
CA LEU A 166 -13.87 22.49 4.26
C LEU A 166 -13.87 21.42 5.37
N LEU A 167 -13.13 20.34 5.19
CA LEU A 167 -13.09 19.26 6.17
C LEU A 167 -12.34 19.64 7.44
N ARG A 168 -11.31 20.49 7.36
CA ARG A 168 -10.64 21.06 8.53
C ARG A 168 -11.59 21.92 9.34
N TRP A 169 -12.36 22.79 8.66
CA TRP A 169 -13.38 23.63 9.30
C TRP A 169 -14.47 22.79 9.96
N LEU A 170 -15.05 21.81 9.27
CA LEU A 170 -16.07 20.90 9.83
C LEU A 170 -15.54 20.13 11.05
N GLY A 171 -14.27 19.69 11.00
CA GLY A 171 -13.62 19.03 12.14
C GLY A 171 -13.50 19.95 13.36
N ALA A 172 -13.12 21.22 13.15
CA ALA A 172 -13.04 22.22 14.22
C ALA A 172 -14.41 22.50 14.85
N VAL A 173 -15.45 22.71 14.03
CA VAL A 173 -16.83 22.89 14.50
C VAL A 173 -17.30 21.71 15.32
N ARG A 174 -17.09 20.47 14.84
CA ARG A 174 -17.46 19.28 15.60
C ARG A 174 -16.77 19.20 16.96
N SER A 175 -15.50 19.57 17.04
CA SER A 175 -14.73 19.53 18.30
C SER A 175 -15.17 20.61 19.31
N SER A 176 -15.82 21.71 18.84
CA SER A 176 -16.36 22.75 19.70
C SER A 176 -17.77 22.43 20.23
N LEU A 177 -18.42 21.40 19.71
CA LEU A 177 -19.78 20.99 20.11
C LEU A 177 -19.78 19.77 21.05
N LEU A 178 -18.61 19.14 21.28
CA LEU A 178 -18.39 17.99 22.16
C LEU A 178 -17.64 18.40 23.41
#